data_d549588b557af42e56ad4dc994d3c435
#
_entry.id   d549588b557af42e56ad4dc994d3c435
#
_cell.length_a   1.000
_cell.length_b   1.000
_cell.length_c   1.000
_cell.angle_alpha   90.00
_cell.angle_beta   90.00
_cell.angle_gamma   90.00
#
_symmetry.space_group_name_H-M   'P 1'
#
loop_
_entity.id
_entity.type
_entity.pdbx_description
1 polymer ?
#
loop_
_entity_poly.entity_id
_entity_poly.type
_entity_poly.pdbx_seq_one_letter_code
_entity_poly.pdbx_strand_id
1 'polypeptide(L)'
;DETQTDLGSRERLANEKELAWYPAETDVSIRPGWFYHEEEDDQVRSFENLKDIYLKSVGGNTTLLLNLPPMKNGRIHETDAANLKQLGEFIENTFKYNLVDEAGITSIPPLDCWEKEPTVLRNDDYETYFMNEAGTNKLMIKINWIEKKQLTYLVLKEAIPFSQRVEKF
;
A
#
# COMPACT_ATOMS: atom_id res chain seq x y z
N ASP A 1 -9.13 -18.96 -11.95
CA ASP A 1 -10.02 -18.08 -12.70
C ASP A 1 -9.97 -16.69 -12.11
N GLU A 2 -9.69 -15.68 -12.90
CA GLU A 2 -9.53 -14.26 -12.50
C GLU A 2 -10.76 -13.66 -11.80
N THR A 3 -11.91 -14.29 -11.95
CA THR A 3 -13.16 -13.86 -11.29
C THR A 3 -13.32 -14.34 -9.86
N GLN A 4 -12.40 -15.19 -9.37
CA GLN A 4 -12.47 -15.70 -8.02
C GLN A 4 -11.90 -14.71 -7.01
N THR A 5 -12.62 -14.47 -5.93
CA THR A 5 -12.28 -13.49 -4.90
C THR A 5 -11.32 -14.02 -3.83
N ASP A 6 -11.00 -15.32 -3.87
CA ASP A 6 -10.21 -16.04 -2.86
C ASP A 6 -8.87 -16.59 -3.38
N LEU A 7 -8.38 -16.11 -4.55
CA LEU A 7 -7.18 -16.65 -5.21
C LEU A 7 -5.94 -16.66 -4.31
N GLY A 8 -5.82 -15.69 -3.41
CA GLY A 8 -4.70 -15.57 -2.47
C GLY A 8 -4.99 -16.16 -1.08
N SER A 9 -6.15 -16.78 -0.85
CA SER A 9 -6.48 -17.32 0.48
C SER A 9 -5.60 -18.51 0.86
N ARG A 10 -5.23 -18.59 2.14
CA ARG A 10 -4.42 -19.70 2.66
C ARG A 10 -5.08 -21.07 2.46
N GLU A 11 -6.41 -21.14 2.62
CA GLU A 11 -7.19 -22.36 2.43
C GLU A 11 -7.05 -22.89 1.01
N ARG A 12 -7.12 -21.98 0.03
CA ARG A 12 -6.98 -22.35 -1.37
C ARG A 12 -5.55 -22.73 -1.69
N LEU A 13 -4.58 -21.89 -1.33
CA LEU A 13 -3.16 -22.13 -1.62
C LEU A 13 -2.63 -23.43 -0.99
N ALA A 14 -3.14 -23.82 0.18
CA ALA A 14 -2.75 -25.07 0.85
C ALA A 14 -3.07 -26.33 0.05
N ASN A 15 -4.02 -26.28 -0.87
CA ASN A 15 -4.45 -27.40 -1.69
C ASN A 15 -3.83 -27.41 -3.10
N GLU A 16 -3.08 -26.37 -3.46
CA GLU A 16 -2.46 -26.27 -4.78
C GLU A 16 -1.07 -26.90 -4.77
N LYS A 17 -0.73 -27.62 -5.86
CA LYS A 17 0.58 -28.29 -6.01
C LYS A 17 1.65 -27.39 -6.57
N GLU A 18 1.26 -26.41 -7.36
CA GLU A 18 2.14 -25.48 -8.05
C GLU A 18 1.58 -24.07 -7.89
N LEU A 19 2.46 -23.13 -7.60
CA LEU A 19 2.12 -21.72 -7.47
C LEU A 19 2.99 -20.91 -8.44
N ALA A 20 2.39 -19.89 -9.04
CA ALA A 20 3.08 -18.88 -9.81
C ALA A 20 2.97 -17.52 -9.13
N TRP A 21 4.06 -16.76 -9.11
CA TRP A 21 3.99 -15.37 -8.68
C TRP A 21 3.24 -14.56 -9.73
N TYR A 22 2.15 -13.94 -9.30
CA TYR A 22 1.33 -13.06 -10.13
C TYR A 22 1.03 -11.79 -9.32
N PRO A 23 1.73 -10.68 -9.58
CA PRO A 23 1.50 -9.44 -8.86
C PRO A 23 0.09 -8.93 -9.13
N ALA A 24 -0.62 -8.57 -8.06
CA ALA A 24 -1.95 -8.00 -8.18
C ALA A 24 -1.87 -6.58 -8.76
N GLU A 25 -2.77 -6.26 -9.68
CA GLU A 25 -2.91 -4.94 -10.29
C GLU A 25 -4.36 -4.46 -10.17
N THR A 26 -4.52 -3.20 -9.81
CA THR A 26 -5.79 -2.51 -9.82
C THR A 26 -5.79 -1.58 -11.02
N ASP A 27 -6.51 -1.96 -12.07
CA ASP A 27 -6.59 -1.23 -13.32
C ASP A 27 -7.90 -0.43 -13.37
N VAL A 28 -7.79 0.89 -13.43
CA VAL A 28 -8.94 1.81 -13.47
C VAL A 28 -8.70 2.97 -14.42
N SER A 29 -9.79 3.48 -15.01
CA SER A 29 -9.75 4.73 -15.76
C SER A 29 -10.20 5.91 -14.90
N ILE A 30 -9.61 7.09 -15.12
CA ILE A 30 -10.05 8.34 -14.47
C ILE A 30 -11.45 8.77 -14.95
N ARG A 31 -11.91 8.24 -16.07
CA ARG A 31 -13.21 8.48 -16.70
C ARG A 31 -14.07 7.21 -16.66
N PRO A 32 -15.38 7.28 -16.97
CA PRO A 32 -16.24 6.09 -17.06
C PRO A 32 -15.72 5.07 -18.07
N GLY A 33 -15.22 5.55 -19.23
CA GLY A 33 -14.65 4.73 -20.30
C GLY A 33 -13.12 4.74 -20.31
N TRP A 34 -12.54 3.90 -21.19
CA TRP A 34 -11.08 3.81 -21.40
C TRP A 34 -10.53 4.82 -22.40
N PHE A 35 -11.41 5.43 -23.18
CA PHE A 35 -11.09 6.44 -24.19
C PHE A 35 -11.74 7.76 -23.82
N TYR A 36 -11.22 8.86 -24.40
CA TYR A 36 -11.75 10.18 -24.19
C TYR A 36 -13.08 10.37 -24.96
N HIS A 37 -14.10 10.82 -24.24
CA HIS A 37 -15.36 11.31 -24.79
C HIS A 37 -15.69 12.64 -24.12
N GLU A 38 -16.02 13.66 -24.93
CA GLU A 38 -16.33 15.02 -24.45
C GLU A 38 -17.59 15.03 -23.55
N GLU A 39 -18.53 14.12 -23.82
CA GLU A 39 -19.76 13.94 -23.04
C GLU A 39 -19.51 13.44 -21.60
N GLU A 40 -18.30 13.00 -21.30
CA GLU A 40 -17.89 12.49 -20.00
C GLU A 40 -17.06 13.52 -19.21
N ASP A 41 -16.90 14.75 -19.68
CA ASP A 41 -16.03 15.77 -19.03
C ASP A 41 -16.51 16.15 -17.61
N ASP A 42 -17.81 16.00 -17.33
CA ASP A 42 -18.41 16.17 -16.01
C ASP A 42 -18.43 14.91 -15.12
N GLN A 43 -17.97 13.77 -15.67
CA GLN A 43 -17.99 12.46 -15.01
C GLN A 43 -16.59 11.97 -14.60
N VAL A 44 -15.60 12.83 -14.69
CA VAL A 44 -14.23 12.54 -14.26
C VAL A 44 -14.22 12.21 -12.75
N ARG A 45 -13.50 11.14 -12.37
CA ARG A 45 -13.36 10.77 -10.95
C ARG A 45 -12.82 11.92 -10.13
N SER A 46 -13.50 12.23 -9.03
CA SER A 46 -13.06 13.26 -8.10
C SER A 46 -11.76 12.87 -7.39
N PHE A 47 -11.05 13.86 -6.86
CA PHE A 47 -9.88 13.63 -6.01
C PHE A 47 -10.18 12.64 -4.86
N GLU A 48 -11.31 12.78 -4.16
CA GLU A 48 -11.67 11.89 -3.05
C GLU A 48 -11.85 10.43 -3.50
N ASN A 49 -12.43 10.21 -4.70
CA ASN A 49 -12.56 8.87 -5.25
C ASN A 49 -11.19 8.30 -5.65
N LEU A 50 -10.33 9.09 -6.30
CA LEU A 50 -8.97 8.67 -6.67
C LEU A 50 -8.12 8.36 -5.43
N LYS A 51 -8.23 9.17 -4.38
CA LYS A 51 -7.57 8.93 -3.09
C LYS A 51 -8.02 7.61 -2.45
N ASP A 52 -9.32 7.33 -2.45
CA ASP A 52 -9.85 6.07 -1.93
C ASP A 52 -9.34 4.86 -2.72
N ILE A 53 -9.31 4.97 -4.05
CA ILE A 53 -8.73 3.94 -4.93
C ILE A 53 -7.25 3.72 -4.60
N TYR A 54 -6.46 4.79 -4.48
CA TYR A 54 -5.04 4.71 -4.14
C TYR A 54 -4.82 4.01 -2.79
N LEU A 55 -5.54 4.42 -1.76
CA LEU A 55 -5.39 3.84 -0.42
C LEU A 55 -5.81 2.37 -0.37
N LYS A 56 -6.83 1.97 -1.14
CA LYS A 56 -7.29 0.57 -1.20
C LYS A 56 -6.41 -0.31 -2.08
N SER A 57 -5.86 0.22 -3.16
CA SER A 57 -5.01 -0.53 -4.08
C SER A 57 -3.56 -0.60 -3.57
N VAL A 58 -2.86 0.50 -3.55
CA VAL A 58 -1.46 0.56 -3.10
C VAL A 58 -1.33 0.22 -1.62
N GLY A 59 -2.26 0.72 -0.79
CA GLY A 59 -2.34 0.35 0.62
C GLY A 59 -2.71 -1.12 0.86
N GLY A 60 -3.35 -1.77 -0.11
CA GLY A 60 -3.63 -3.22 -0.15
C GLY A 60 -2.53 -4.05 -0.80
N ASN A 61 -1.36 -3.47 -1.05
CA ASN A 61 -0.22 -4.13 -1.71
C ASN A 61 -0.49 -4.56 -3.16
N THR A 62 -1.23 -3.74 -3.92
CA THR A 62 -1.41 -3.93 -5.37
C THR A 62 -0.78 -2.77 -6.14
N THR A 63 -0.42 -3.01 -7.39
CA THR A 63 -0.04 -1.94 -8.31
C THR A 63 -1.28 -1.19 -8.77
N LEU A 64 -1.25 0.14 -8.71
CA LEU A 64 -2.32 0.96 -9.31
C LEU A 64 -1.91 1.37 -10.72
N LEU A 65 -2.68 0.92 -11.71
CA LEU A 65 -2.63 1.40 -13.09
C LEU A 65 -3.81 2.33 -13.32
N LEU A 66 -3.53 3.62 -13.47
CA LEU A 66 -4.55 4.64 -13.70
C LEU A 66 -4.49 5.13 -15.16
N ASN A 67 -5.52 4.80 -15.93
CA ASN A 67 -5.64 5.26 -17.30
C ASN A 67 -6.11 6.72 -17.34
N LEU A 68 -5.40 7.54 -18.13
CA LEU A 68 -5.74 8.92 -18.47
C LEU A 68 -5.89 9.03 -19.98
N PRO A 69 -7.12 8.97 -20.52
CA PRO A 69 -7.33 8.97 -21.95
C PRO A 69 -7.03 10.36 -22.56
N PRO A 70 -6.17 10.43 -23.58
CA PRO A 70 -5.86 11.70 -24.23
C PRO A 70 -7.00 12.17 -25.14
N MET A 71 -7.22 13.49 -25.20
CA MET A 71 -8.07 14.14 -26.17
C MET A 71 -7.54 13.92 -27.60
N LYS A 72 -8.34 14.21 -28.61
CA LYS A 72 -7.98 14.11 -30.05
C LYS A 72 -6.73 14.94 -30.44
N ASN A 73 -6.42 15.98 -29.67
CA ASN A 73 -5.22 16.82 -29.85
C ASN A 73 -3.97 16.27 -29.14
N GLY A 74 -4.05 15.08 -28.51
CA GLY A 74 -2.97 14.42 -27.78
C GLY A 74 -2.70 14.97 -26.38
N ARG A 75 -3.51 15.87 -25.87
CA ARG A 75 -3.38 16.42 -24.50
C ARG A 75 -4.36 15.71 -23.56
N ILE A 76 -4.02 15.72 -22.29
CA ILE A 76 -4.94 15.33 -21.21
C ILE A 76 -5.89 16.49 -20.94
N HIS A 77 -7.17 16.20 -20.72
CA HIS A 77 -8.17 17.21 -20.38
C HIS A 77 -7.83 17.87 -19.03
N GLU A 78 -8.17 19.15 -18.89
CA GLU A 78 -7.78 19.97 -17.72
C GLU A 78 -8.34 19.42 -16.40
N THR A 79 -9.56 18.90 -16.40
CA THR A 79 -10.18 18.30 -15.20
C THR A 79 -9.45 17.03 -14.78
N ASP A 80 -9.08 16.15 -15.72
CA ASP A 80 -8.31 14.93 -15.46
C ASP A 80 -6.95 15.29 -14.87
N ALA A 81 -6.25 16.26 -15.49
CA ALA A 81 -4.95 16.73 -15.03
C ALA A 81 -5.02 17.37 -13.64
N ALA A 82 -6.06 18.16 -13.36
CA ALA A 82 -6.26 18.79 -12.06
C ALA A 82 -6.50 17.76 -10.94
N ASN A 83 -7.35 16.76 -11.17
CA ASN A 83 -7.64 15.72 -10.19
C ASN A 83 -6.44 14.79 -9.96
N LEU A 84 -5.71 14.45 -11.02
CA LEU A 84 -4.45 13.71 -10.90
C LEU A 84 -3.40 14.48 -10.11
N LYS A 85 -3.28 15.78 -10.35
CA LYS A 85 -2.35 16.65 -9.60
C LYS A 85 -2.68 16.67 -8.12
N GLN A 86 -3.96 16.80 -7.74
CA GLN A 86 -4.39 16.75 -6.35
C GLN A 86 -4.04 15.41 -5.70
N LEU A 87 -4.21 14.29 -6.41
CA LEU A 87 -3.77 12.98 -5.93
C LEU A 87 -2.27 12.92 -5.70
N GLY A 88 -1.46 13.41 -6.66
CA GLY A 88 -0.01 13.46 -6.52
C GLY A 88 0.44 14.31 -5.34
N GLU A 89 -0.14 15.49 -5.15
CA GLU A 89 0.13 16.37 -4.01
C GLU A 89 -0.27 15.72 -2.68
N PHE A 90 -1.38 15.01 -2.64
CA PHE A 90 -1.80 14.25 -1.46
C PHE A 90 -0.77 13.18 -1.11
N ILE A 91 -0.34 12.37 -2.08
CA ILE A 91 0.63 11.29 -1.88
C ILE A 91 1.96 11.88 -1.37
N GLU A 92 2.49 12.89 -2.07
CA GLU A 92 3.74 13.51 -1.69
C GLU A 92 3.69 14.13 -0.29
N ASN A 93 2.68 14.93 0.01
CA ASN A 93 2.58 15.61 1.30
C ASN A 93 2.29 14.65 2.47
N THR A 94 1.62 13.53 2.21
CA THR A 94 1.23 12.57 3.25
C THR A 94 2.35 11.59 3.57
N PHE A 95 3.07 11.09 2.56
CA PHE A 95 4.03 10.00 2.71
C PHE A 95 5.50 10.42 2.55
N LYS A 96 5.77 11.71 2.35
CA LYS A 96 7.12 12.25 2.20
C LYS A 96 8.01 12.06 3.44
N TYR A 97 7.42 12.17 4.62
CA TYR A 97 8.16 12.11 5.88
C TYR A 97 7.71 10.90 6.70
N ASN A 98 8.64 10.00 6.94
CA ASN A 98 8.42 8.87 7.83
C ASN A 98 8.68 9.31 9.28
N LEU A 99 7.62 9.54 10.05
CA LEU A 99 7.75 9.97 11.44
C LEU A 99 8.41 8.92 12.34
N VAL A 100 8.48 7.67 11.89
CA VAL A 100 9.13 6.57 12.63
C VAL A 100 10.65 6.74 12.67
N ASP A 101 11.26 7.49 11.74
CA ASP A 101 12.70 7.74 11.69
C ASP A 101 13.21 8.43 12.95
N GLU A 102 12.38 9.26 13.58
CA GLU A 102 12.68 9.99 14.83
C GLU A 102 12.21 9.26 16.09
N ALA A 103 11.57 8.11 15.96
CA ALA A 103 10.95 7.40 17.09
C ALA A 103 11.89 6.40 17.75
N GLY A 104 11.73 6.17 19.04
CA GLY A 104 12.22 4.98 19.71
C GLY A 104 11.30 3.80 19.44
N ILE A 105 11.83 2.67 18.99
CA ILE A 105 11.06 1.45 18.72
C ILE A 105 11.53 0.35 19.67
N THR A 106 10.59 -0.31 20.33
CA THR A 106 10.86 -1.46 21.20
C THR A 106 9.80 -2.54 20.95
N SER A 107 10.12 -3.78 21.29
CA SER A 107 9.17 -4.90 21.20
C SER A 107 8.89 -5.50 22.60
N ILE A 108 7.73 -6.16 22.69
CA ILE A 108 7.34 -6.95 23.86
C ILE A 108 6.83 -8.30 23.36
N PRO A 109 7.47 -9.44 23.71
CA PRO A 109 8.69 -9.51 24.52
C PRO A 109 9.90 -8.82 23.84
N PRO A 110 10.89 -8.38 24.62
CA PRO A 110 12.17 -7.92 24.07
C PRO A 110 12.81 -9.06 23.28
N LEU A 111 13.47 -8.74 22.18
CA LEU A 111 14.27 -9.70 21.42
C LEU A 111 15.73 -9.55 21.81
N ASP A 112 16.33 -10.63 22.25
CA ASP A 112 17.73 -10.66 22.68
C ASP A 112 18.74 -10.76 21.51
N CYS A 113 18.27 -10.64 20.28
CA CYS A 113 19.09 -10.81 19.08
C CYS A 113 19.31 -9.47 18.37
N TRP A 114 20.55 -9.00 18.35
CA TRP A 114 20.94 -7.73 17.69
C TRP A 114 20.65 -7.68 16.18
N GLU A 115 20.59 -8.83 15.50
CA GLU A 115 20.22 -8.93 14.07
C GLU A 115 18.72 -8.69 13.80
N LYS A 116 17.91 -8.64 14.86
CA LYS A 116 16.45 -8.51 14.78
C LYS A 116 15.94 -7.31 15.58
N GLU A 117 16.77 -6.28 15.70
CA GLU A 117 16.35 -5.07 16.42
C GLU A 117 15.11 -4.44 15.78
N PRO A 118 14.13 -3.98 16.58
CA PRO A 118 12.96 -3.29 16.07
C PRO A 118 13.28 -2.04 15.25
N THR A 119 14.51 -1.55 15.31
CA THR A 119 15.00 -0.39 14.56
C THR A 119 15.01 -0.61 13.05
N VAL A 120 15.05 -1.86 12.57
CA VAL A 120 14.91 -2.19 11.14
C VAL A 120 13.52 -1.78 10.60
N LEU A 121 12.52 -1.60 11.45
CA LEU A 121 11.20 -1.12 11.07
C LEU A 121 11.17 0.35 10.62
N ARG A 122 12.29 1.07 10.72
CA ARG A 122 12.40 2.45 10.24
C ARG A 122 12.72 2.55 8.76
N ASN A 123 13.49 1.59 8.26
CA ASN A 123 13.93 1.62 6.88
C ASN A 123 12.83 1.08 5.94
N ASP A 124 12.94 1.42 4.67
CA ASP A 124 12.08 0.91 3.60
C ASP A 124 12.84 -0.14 2.76
N ASP A 125 13.78 -0.83 3.38
CA ASP A 125 14.59 -1.88 2.79
C ASP A 125 13.83 -3.21 2.87
N TYR A 126 13.65 -3.85 1.73
CA TYR A 126 12.97 -5.15 1.63
C TYR A 126 13.88 -6.35 1.96
N GLU A 127 15.17 -6.13 2.13
CA GLU A 127 16.12 -7.18 2.50
C GLU A 127 16.22 -7.36 4.02
N THR A 128 15.85 -6.33 4.78
CA THR A 128 15.82 -6.37 6.23
C THR A 128 14.39 -6.46 6.76
N TYR A 129 14.18 -7.27 7.77
CA TYR A 129 12.86 -7.44 8.37
C TYR A 129 12.95 -7.75 9.86
N PHE A 130 11.90 -7.40 10.56
CA PHE A 130 11.72 -7.75 11.94
C PHE A 130 10.91 -9.04 12.07
N MET A 131 11.35 -9.95 12.92
CA MET A 131 10.69 -11.24 13.15
C MET A 131 10.70 -11.57 14.64
N ASN A 132 9.57 -12.02 15.17
CA ASN A 132 9.49 -12.57 16.51
C ASN A 132 10.15 -13.96 16.61
N GLU A 133 10.44 -14.37 17.84
CA GLU A 133 10.97 -15.72 18.08
C GLU A 133 9.97 -16.82 17.71
N ALA A 134 10.53 -17.98 17.34
CA ALA A 134 9.71 -19.16 17.03
C ALA A 134 8.83 -19.55 18.23
N GLY A 135 7.56 -19.81 17.94
CA GLY A 135 6.57 -20.16 18.96
C GLY A 135 5.87 -18.96 19.61
N THR A 136 6.29 -17.73 19.32
CA THR A 136 5.59 -16.53 19.76
C THR A 136 4.50 -16.17 18.75
N ASN A 137 3.25 -16.20 19.15
CA ASN A 137 2.09 -15.90 18.30
C ASN A 137 1.52 -14.50 18.54
N LYS A 138 2.11 -13.71 19.43
CA LYS A 138 1.74 -12.32 19.72
C LYS A 138 2.99 -11.49 19.91
N LEU A 139 2.99 -10.33 19.31
CA LEU A 139 4.07 -9.35 19.42
C LEU A 139 3.46 -7.97 19.58
N MET A 140 4.00 -7.18 20.51
CA MET A 140 3.67 -5.77 20.63
C MET A 140 4.88 -4.95 20.19
N ILE A 141 4.68 -4.07 19.23
CA ILE A 141 5.66 -3.06 18.83
C ILE A 141 5.24 -1.74 19.45
N LYS A 142 6.14 -1.14 20.22
CA LYS A 142 5.93 0.14 20.88
C LYS A 142 6.77 1.20 20.19
N ILE A 143 6.11 2.24 19.68
CA ILE A 143 6.73 3.37 19.02
C ILE A 143 6.57 4.60 19.91
N ASN A 144 7.67 5.26 20.26
CA ASN A 144 7.67 6.38 21.18
C ASN A 144 8.39 7.58 20.56
N TRP A 145 7.76 8.74 20.62
CA TRP A 145 8.35 10.02 20.25
C TRP A 145 8.62 10.86 21.52
N ILE A 146 9.67 11.65 21.51
CA ILE A 146 9.97 12.61 22.59
C ILE A 146 8.88 13.67 22.65
N GLU A 147 8.44 14.15 21.49
CA GLU A 147 7.39 15.15 21.37
C GLU A 147 6.11 14.54 20.79
N LYS A 148 4.97 15.17 21.08
CA LYS A 148 3.69 14.75 20.50
C LYS A 148 3.72 14.90 18.98
N LYS A 149 3.38 13.84 18.27
CA LYS A 149 3.22 13.81 16.82
C LYS A 149 1.76 13.55 16.47
N GLN A 150 1.30 14.17 15.39
CA GLN A 150 -0.01 13.85 14.80
C GLN A 150 0.22 12.79 13.72
N LEU A 151 -0.41 11.64 13.88
CA LEU A 151 -0.34 10.54 12.92
C LEU A 151 -1.63 10.53 12.11
N THR A 152 -1.52 10.45 10.80
CA THR A 152 -2.66 10.33 9.89
C THR A 152 -2.79 8.92 9.34
N TYR A 153 -1.67 8.31 8.99
CA TYR A 153 -1.61 6.95 8.47
C TYR A 153 -0.52 6.15 9.16
N LEU A 154 -0.77 4.86 9.32
CA LEU A 154 0.22 3.86 9.69
C LEU A 154 0.34 2.88 8.54
N VAL A 155 1.55 2.73 8.01
CA VAL A 155 1.85 1.75 6.96
C VAL A 155 2.57 0.57 7.58
N LEU A 156 2.02 -0.62 7.42
CA LEU A 156 2.63 -1.88 7.85
C LEU A 156 2.96 -2.69 6.60
N LYS A 157 4.21 -3.11 6.47
CA LYS A 157 4.67 -3.95 5.36
C LYS A 157 5.13 -5.30 5.91
N GLU A 158 4.57 -6.38 5.41
CA GLU A 158 5.05 -7.72 5.72
C GLU A 158 6.25 -8.08 4.85
N ALA A 159 7.15 -8.90 5.38
CA ALA A 159 8.25 -9.48 4.62
C ALA A 159 7.72 -10.60 3.71
N ILE A 160 6.98 -10.24 2.66
CA ILE A 160 6.29 -11.14 1.73
C ILE A 160 7.17 -12.28 1.16
N PRO A 161 8.47 -12.09 0.88
CA PRO A 161 9.33 -13.20 0.44
C PRO A 161 9.35 -14.40 1.40
N PHE A 162 8.98 -14.18 2.67
CA PHE A 162 8.91 -15.23 3.70
C PHE A 162 7.47 -15.64 4.02
N SER A 163 6.54 -15.40 3.11
CA SER A 163 5.09 -15.60 3.20
C SER A 163 4.37 -14.67 4.20
N GLN A 164 3.08 -14.55 4.02
CA GLN A 164 2.21 -13.79 4.91
C GLN A 164 2.08 -14.48 6.27
N ARG A 165 2.31 -13.76 7.36
CA ARG A 165 2.32 -14.29 8.73
C ARG A 165 1.43 -13.52 9.70
N VAL A 166 1.15 -12.26 9.42
CA VAL A 166 0.27 -11.45 10.27
C VAL A 166 -1.18 -11.80 9.98
N GLU A 167 -1.86 -12.32 10.99
CA GLU A 167 -3.27 -12.71 10.87
C GLU A 167 -4.21 -11.64 11.39
N LYS A 168 -3.72 -10.83 12.34
CA LYS A 168 -4.51 -9.75 12.96
C LYS A 168 -3.60 -8.71 13.60
N PHE A 169 -3.96 -7.44 13.49
CA PHE A 169 -3.34 -6.27 14.13
C PHE A 169 -4.39 -5.33 14.72
#